data_f562f59e99b65828c8370096f114bfb1
#
_entry.id   f562f59e99b65828c8370096f114bfb1
#
_cell.length_a   1.000
_cell.length_b   1.000
_cell.length_c   1.000
_cell.angle_alpha   90.00
_cell.angle_beta   90.00
_cell.angle_gamma   90.00
#
_symmetry.space_group_name_H-M   'P 1'
#
loop_
_entity.id
_entity.type
_entity.pdbx_description
1 polymer ?
#
loop_
_entity_poly.entity_id
_entity_poly.type
_entity_poly.pdbx_seq_one_letter_code
_entity_poly.pdbx_strand_id
1 'polypeptide(L)'
;MRNMTRWSALALVCVTVALGACDRSSPPGSTTATTPPASPPAAPSSGVRLYVSDETGGNVVVIDPEAASVVQRIAVGKRPRGIRLSRDGKELLVALSGSPIAGPGVDESKLPPADRAADGIGVVDIATHAVVRKFQSGQDPEVFDISPDGKTIYVSNEDAAEVSIVDVASGNVVQRISVGEEPEGVTVSPDGGTVYVTSEASSDVAVIDTKTQKVLARIKSGPRPRSVTFSKDGATAFVTSETAALVGVIDTAKHKIASTIQIPKTEGTATPPRPMGGALSPDGQQVFISLGRAGSVAVIDVASRKLVRTIEAVGARPWGIAVSADGSKLYTANGPSGDVSIVDLATGKVEKKIATGGSPWGVVVAVRK
;
A
#
# COMPACT_ATOMS: atom_id res chain seq x y z
N MET A 1 27.09 -7.22 -54.13
CA MET A 1 28.31 -8.03 -54.12
C MET A 1 28.24 -8.91 -52.86
N ARG A 2 27.87 -10.19 -53.04
CA ARG A 2 28.71 -11.40 -52.96
C ARG A 2 29.22 -11.60 -51.48
N ASN A 3 29.06 -12.68 -50.77
CA ASN A 3 28.70 -14.11 -50.96
C ASN A 3 28.41 -14.68 -49.56
N MET A 4 27.43 -15.45 -49.24
CA MET A 4 27.29 -16.93 -49.37
C MET A 4 28.47 -17.75 -48.93
N THR A 5 28.25 -18.63 -47.92
CA THR A 5 28.22 -20.11 -47.99
C THR A 5 28.22 -20.67 -46.59
N ARG A 6 27.22 -21.50 -46.13
CA ARG A 6 27.07 -22.98 -46.14
C ARG A 6 28.23 -23.71 -45.43
N TRP A 7 27.99 -24.62 -44.48
CA TRP A 7 27.61 -26.04 -44.66
C TRP A 7 27.33 -26.76 -43.34
N SER A 8 26.46 -27.73 -43.43
CA SER A 8 25.95 -28.70 -42.50
C SER A 8 26.96 -29.82 -42.13
N ALA A 9 26.76 -30.51 -41.00
CA ALA A 9 27.05 -31.93 -40.91
C ALA A 9 26.20 -32.58 -39.79
N LEU A 10 25.40 -33.54 -40.22
CA LEU A 10 24.70 -34.59 -39.47
C LEU A 10 25.70 -35.67 -39.08
N ALA A 11 25.57 -36.25 -37.89
CA ALA A 11 26.09 -37.55 -37.60
C ALA A 11 25.10 -38.35 -36.74
N LEU A 12 24.57 -39.38 -37.36
CA LEU A 12 23.72 -40.44 -36.87
C LEU A 12 24.63 -41.62 -36.47
N VAL A 13 24.50 -42.19 -35.27
CA VAL A 13 25.06 -43.52 -34.98
C VAL A 13 24.06 -44.35 -34.19
N CYS A 14 23.95 -45.59 -34.67
CA CYS A 14 22.95 -46.60 -34.38
C CYS A 14 23.12 -47.33 -33.03
N VAL A 15 22.00 -47.85 -32.65
CA VAL A 15 21.57 -48.96 -31.80
C VAL A 15 22.50 -50.17 -31.78
N THR A 16 22.69 -50.77 -30.59
CA THR A 16 22.82 -52.22 -30.42
C THR A 16 22.06 -52.67 -29.17
N VAL A 17 21.16 -53.60 -29.40
CA VAL A 17 20.39 -54.40 -28.44
C VAL A 17 21.23 -55.57 -28.01
N ALA A 18 21.32 -55.89 -26.74
CA ALA A 18 21.78 -57.21 -26.22
C ALA A 18 20.76 -57.69 -25.18
N LEU A 19 20.11 -58.80 -25.55
CA LEU A 19 19.30 -59.64 -24.69
C LEU A 19 20.21 -60.52 -23.83
N GLY A 20 19.95 -60.62 -22.54
CA GLY A 20 20.65 -61.53 -21.63
C GLY A 20 19.78 -61.90 -20.44
N ALA A 21 19.59 -63.14 -20.26
CA ALA A 21 18.69 -63.98 -19.52
C ALA A 21 18.52 -63.75 -18.01
N CYS A 22 17.40 -64.30 -17.54
CA CYS A 22 16.91 -64.43 -16.16
C CYS A 22 17.91 -65.11 -15.20
N ASP A 23 17.96 -64.54 -13.97
CA ASP A 23 18.19 -65.39 -12.80
C ASP A 23 17.35 -64.94 -11.61
N ARG A 24 16.80 -65.93 -10.88
CA ARG A 24 15.90 -65.77 -9.74
C ARG A 24 16.73 -65.74 -8.47
N SER A 25 16.57 -64.66 -7.63
CA SER A 25 16.90 -64.78 -6.21
C SER A 25 16.09 -63.78 -5.38
N SER A 26 15.41 -64.32 -4.45
CA SER A 26 14.83 -63.87 -3.14
C SER A 26 14.62 -62.39 -2.81
N PRO A 27 13.53 -62.01 -2.11
CA PRO A 27 13.17 -60.64 -1.81
C PRO A 27 14.05 -60.07 -0.68
N PRO A 28 14.48 -58.83 -0.79
CA PRO A 28 15.09 -58.08 0.32
C PRO A 28 14.01 -57.51 1.23
N GLY A 29 14.35 -57.52 2.49
CA GLY A 29 13.53 -57.13 3.63
C GLY A 29 12.90 -55.77 3.55
N SER A 30 11.74 -55.67 4.17
CA SER A 30 10.96 -54.50 4.48
C SER A 30 11.82 -53.47 5.22
N THR A 31 12.25 -52.43 4.51
CA THR A 31 12.72 -51.17 5.13
C THR A 31 11.52 -50.38 5.57
N THR A 32 11.26 -50.37 6.87
CA THR A 32 10.34 -49.43 7.52
C THR A 32 10.79 -48.01 7.20
N ALA A 33 10.04 -47.34 6.35
CA ALA A 33 10.20 -45.90 6.12
C ALA A 33 9.92 -45.17 7.44
N THR A 34 10.96 -44.62 8.05
CA THR A 34 10.85 -43.74 9.19
C THR A 34 10.18 -42.45 8.71
N THR A 35 8.94 -42.23 9.09
CA THR A 35 8.23 -40.94 8.90
C THR A 35 9.05 -39.85 9.59
N PRO A 36 9.36 -38.76 8.91
CA PRO A 36 10.02 -37.62 9.58
C PRO A 36 9.19 -37.17 10.77
N PRO A 37 9.81 -36.76 11.88
CA PRO A 37 9.07 -36.23 13.03
C PRO A 37 8.18 -35.04 12.59
N ALA A 38 6.92 -35.08 12.99
CA ALA A 38 6.00 -33.97 12.76
C ALA A 38 6.62 -32.68 13.30
N SER A 39 6.64 -31.64 12.49
CA SER A 39 7.05 -30.31 12.94
C SER A 39 6.30 -29.93 14.21
N PRO A 40 6.95 -29.31 15.19
CA PRO A 40 6.27 -28.89 16.43
C PRO A 40 5.11 -27.97 16.06
N PRO A 41 3.99 -28.03 16.80
CA PRO A 41 2.85 -27.13 16.56
C PRO A 41 3.34 -25.69 16.63
N ALA A 42 2.99 -24.91 15.60
CA ALA A 42 3.29 -23.49 15.56
C ALA A 42 2.79 -22.83 16.85
N ALA A 43 3.62 -22.00 17.47
CA ALA A 43 3.21 -21.20 18.62
C ALA A 43 1.92 -20.46 18.29
N PRO A 44 0.99 -20.26 19.26
CA PRO A 44 -0.24 -19.55 18.99
C PRO A 44 0.09 -18.17 18.45
N SER A 45 -0.34 -17.88 17.21
CA SER A 45 -0.13 -16.57 16.59
C SER A 45 -0.83 -15.50 17.42
N SER A 46 -0.23 -14.33 17.56
CA SER A 46 -0.77 -13.17 18.32
C SER A 46 -2.16 -12.71 17.88
N GLY A 47 -2.71 -13.31 16.87
CA GLY A 47 -3.94 -12.85 16.23
C GLY A 47 -3.74 -11.60 15.37
N VAL A 48 -2.54 -11.06 15.26
CA VAL A 48 -2.23 -9.93 14.37
C VAL A 48 -2.13 -10.43 12.92
N ARG A 49 -2.74 -9.69 12.01
CA ARG A 49 -2.61 -9.90 10.56
C ARG A 49 -2.33 -8.58 9.87
N LEU A 50 -1.48 -8.63 8.86
CA LEU A 50 -1.33 -7.54 7.91
C LEU A 50 -2.16 -7.87 6.67
N TYR A 51 -2.88 -6.88 6.19
CA TYR A 51 -3.58 -6.94 4.90
C TYR A 51 -2.91 -5.94 3.97
N VAL A 52 -2.43 -6.42 2.83
CA VAL A 52 -1.62 -5.67 1.89
C VAL A 52 -2.29 -5.71 0.52
N SER A 53 -2.62 -4.55 -0.03
CA SER A 53 -3.12 -4.47 -1.41
C SER A 53 -1.97 -4.70 -2.39
N ASP A 54 -2.18 -5.59 -3.36
CA ASP A 54 -1.22 -5.92 -4.42
C ASP A 54 -1.74 -5.41 -5.75
N GLU A 55 -1.25 -4.23 -6.15
CA GLU A 55 -1.75 -3.49 -7.31
C GLU A 55 -1.71 -4.30 -8.60
N THR A 56 -0.64 -5.04 -8.85
CA THR A 56 -0.47 -5.83 -10.07
C THR A 56 -1.10 -7.22 -9.97
N GLY A 57 -1.20 -7.78 -8.76
CA GLY A 57 -1.75 -9.11 -8.53
C GLY A 57 -3.28 -9.16 -8.46
N GLY A 58 -3.95 -8.03 -8.31
CA GLY A 58 -5.42 -7.99 -8.20
C GLY A 58 -5.96 -8.61 -6.92
N ASN A 59 -5.13 -8.67 -5.86
CA ASN A 59 -5.49 -9.33 -4.62
C ASN A 59 -5.07 -8.53 -3.38
N VAL A 60 -5.61 -8.93 -2.24
CA VAL A 60 -5.10 -8.56 -0.92
C VAL A 60 -4.30 -9.74 -0.38
N VAL A 61 -3.05 -9.48 -0.04
CA VAL A 61 -2.15 -10.46 0.59
C VAL A 61 -2.32 -10.40 2.09
N VAL A 62 -2.63 -11.53 2.71
CA VAL A 62 -2.75 -11.67 4.17
C VAL A 62 -1.45 -12.24 4.71
N ILE A 63 -0.83 -11.54 5.66
CA ILE A 63 0.46 -11.90 6.23
C ILE A 63 0.31 -12.15 7.72
N ASP A 64 0.95 -13.20 8.22
CA ASP A 64 1.27 -13.38 9.63
C ASP A 64 2.64 -12.75 9.91
N PRO A 65 2.70 -11.61 10.62
CA PRO A 65 3.96 -10.92 10.85
C PRO A 65 4.90 -11.65 11.82
N GLU A 66 4.39 -12.47 12.73
CA GLU A 66 5.21 -13.26 13.67
C GLU A 66 5.85 -14.44 12.96
N ALA A 67 5.05 -15.20 12.20
CA ALA A 67 5.55 -16.28 11.37
C ALA A 67 6.36 -15.77 10.18
N ALA A 68 6.30 -14.47 9.88
CA ALA A 68 6.90 -13.81 8.72
C ALA A 68 6.54 -14.52 7.40
N SER A 69 5.27 -14.82 7.22
CA SER A 69 4.80 -15.59 6.06
C SER A 69 3.48 -15.07 5.51
N VAL A 70 3.32 -15.22 4.20
CA VAL A 70 2.02 -15.03 3.54
C VAL A 70 1.15 -16.23 3.87
N VAL A 71 -0.03 -15.96 4.45
CA VAL A 71 -0.98 -17.01 4.85
C VAL A 71 -2.12 -17.17 3.87
N GLN A 72 -2.47 -16.12 3.12
CA GLN A 72 -3.56 -16.16 2.15
C GLN A 72 -3.44 -15.04 1.12
N ARG A 73 -4.12 -15.22 -0.03
CA ARG A 73 -4.38 -14.18 -1.02
C ARG A 73 -5.88 -14.14 -1.29
N ILE A 74 -6.47 -12.96 -1.26
CA ILE A 74 -7.89 -12.72 -1.47
C ILE A 74 -8.02 -11.98 -2.80
N ALA A 75 -8.57 -12.60 -3.83
CA ALA A 75 -8.85 -11.94 -5.09
C ALA A 75 -9.94 -10.88 -4.87
N VAL A 76 -9.61 -9.60 -5.12
CA VAL A 76 -10.52 -8.47 -4.86
C VAL A 76 -10.90 -7.70 -6.11
N GLY A 77 -10.11 -7.79 -7.18
CA GLY A 77 -10.37 -7.09 -8.43
C GLY A 77 -9.12 -6.41 -8.99
N LYS A 78 -9.29 -5.51 -9.96
CA LYS A 78 -8.18 -4.85 -10.66
C LYS A 78 -7.55 -3.75 -9.80
N ARG A 79 -6.23 -3.63 -9.89
CA ARG A 79 -5.42 -2.56 -9.28
C ARG A 79 -5.86 -2.18 -7.85
N PRO A 80 -5.84 -3.09 -6.88
CA PRO A 80 -6.13 -2.73 -5.50
C PRO A 80 -5.04 -1.80 -4.95
N ARG A 81 -5.44 -0.60 -4.47
CA ARG A 81 -4.55 0.45 -3.98
C ARG A 81 -4.86 0.83 -2.53
N GLY A 82 -5.56 1.93 -2.29
CA GLY A 82 -5.95 2.34 -0.95
C GLY A 82 -6.67 1.23 -0.19
N ILE A 83 -6.29 1.00 1.06
CA ILE A 83 -6.83 -0.07 1.90
C ILE A 83 -7.06 0.44 3.31
N ARG A 84 -8.23 0.13 3.90
CA ARG A 84 -8.63 0.53 5.26
C ARG A 84 -9.46 -0.54 5.91
N LEU A 85 -9.39 -0.63 7.24
CA LEU A 85 -10.35 -1.37 8.04
C LEU A 85 -11.61 -0.53 8.28
N SER A 86 -12.77 -1.18 8.31
CA SER A 86 -14.00 -0.57 8.85
C SER A 86 -13.78 -0.17 10.32
N ARG A 87 -14.55 0.78 10.83
CA ARG A 87 -14.35 1.29 12.20
C ARG A 87 -14.58 0.22 13.28
N ASP A 88 -15.39 -0.79 13.00
CA ASP A 88 -15.61 -1.95 13.89
C ASP A 88 -14.56 -3.07 13.70
N GLY A 89 -13.68 -2.94 12.70
CA GLY A 89 -12.61 -3.88 12.38
C GLY A 89 -13.07 -5.19 11.75
N LYS A 90 -14.34 -5.29 11.30
CA LYS A 90 -14.89 -6.53 10.73
C LYS A 90 -14.72 -6.63 9.23
N GLU A 91 -14.61 -5.51 8.56
CA GLU A 91 -14.49 -5.43 7.11
C GLU A 91 -13.17 -4.74 6.71
N LEU A 92 -12.67 -5.18 5.58
CA LEU A 92 -11.55 -4.53 4.91
C LEU A 92 -12.07 -3.89 3.63
N LEU A 93 -11.84 -2.61 3.48
CA LEU A 93 -12.22 -1.86 2.29
C LEU A 93 -10.98 -1.64 1.42
N VAL A 94 -11.15 -1.73 0.10
CA VAL A 94 -10.04 -1.65 -0.86
C VAL A 94 -10.47 -0.83 -2.07
N ALA A 95 -9.72 0.21 -2.42
CA ALA A 95 -9.93 0.95 -3.67
C ALA A 95 -9.46 0.08 -4.85
N LEU A 96 -10.33 -0.06 -5.85
CA LEU A 96 -10.12 -0.87 -7.05
C LEU A 96 -10.21 0.03 -8.28
N SER A 97 -9.27 -0.07 -9.19
CA SER A 97 -9.25 0.72 -10.40
C SER A 97 -9.17 -0.14 -11.66
N GLY A 98 -9.94 0.24 -12.66
CA GLY A 98 -9.86 -0.35 -14.00
C GLY A 98 -8.97 0.43 -14.95
N SER A 99 -8.36 1.54 -14.51
CA SER A 99 -7.40 2.29 -15.33
C SER A 99 -6.11 1.48 -15.52
N PRO A 100 -5.50 1.52 -16.71
CA PRO A 100 -4.25 0.81 -16.97
C PRO A 100 -3.12 1.42 -16.13
N ILE A 101 -2.13 0.60 -15.75
CA ILE A 101 -0.95 1.08 -15.01
C ILE A 101 -0.03 1.81 -15.99
N ALA A 102 0.14 3.11 -15.78
CA ALA A 102 1.14 3.93 -16.46
C ALA A 102 2.43 3.95 -15.65
N GLY A 103 3.54 3.48 -16.22
CA GLY A 103 4.87 3.66 -15.63
C GLY A 103 5.46 5.04 -16.02
N PRO A 104 6.51 5.50 -15.34
CA PRO A 104 7.17 6.74 -15.70
C PRO A 104 7.62 6.77 -17.17
N GLY A 105 7.17 7.79 -17.92
CA GLY A 105 7.51 7.97 -19.33
C GLY A 105 6.68 7.15 -20.31
N VAL A 106 5.65 6.47 -19.85
CA VAL A 106 4.66 5.83 -20.70
C VAL A 106 3.72 6.91 -21.27
N ASP A 107 3.49 6.86 -22.58
CA ASP A 107 2.49 7.71 -23.25
C ASP A 107 1.10 7.13 -22.96
N GLU A 108 0.38 7.74 -22.04
CA GLU A 108 -0.93 7.26 -21.57
C GLU A 108 -1.97 7.20 -22.68
N SER A 109 -1.83 8.01 -23.74
CA SER A 109 -2.73 7.97 -24.89
C SER A 109 -2.66 6.65 -25.68
N LYS A 110 -1.62 5.85 -25.47
CA LYS A 110 -1.40 4.54 -26.11
C LYS A 110 -1.83 3.37 -25.23
N LEU A 111 -2.26 3.64 -24.00
CA LEU A 111 -2.76 2.61 -23.11
C LEU A 111 -4.15 2.14 -23.56
N PRO A 112 -4.52 0.89 -23.21
CA PRO A 112 -5.87 0.43 -23.45
C PRO A 112 -6.88 1.30 -22.69
N PRO A 113 -8.15 1.41 -23.15
CA PRO A 113 -9.17 2.15 -22.42
C PRO A 113 -9.40 1.56 -21.03
N ALA A 114 -9.71 2.42 -20.07
CA ALA A 114 -10.00 2.01 -18.71
C ALA A 114 -11.27 1.14 -18.63
N ASP A 115 -11.21 0.09 -17.83
CA ASP A 115 -12.37 -0.74 -17.48
C ASP A 115 -13.13 -0.13 -16.30
N ARG A 116 -14.00 0.83 -16.59
CA ARG A 116 -14.77 1.54 -15.56
C ARG A 116 -15.69 0.65 -14.72
N ALA A 117 -16.04 -0.53 -15.19
CA ALA A 117 -16.81 -1.49 -14.40
C ALA A 117 -15.98 -2.10 -13.24
N ALA A 118 -14.66 -2.07 -13.35
CA ALA A 118 -13.76 -2.49 -12.28
C ALA A 118 -13.61 -1.44 -11.18
N ASP A 119 -13.83 -0.16 -11.47
CA ASP A 119 -13.70 0.94 -10.50
C ASP A 119 -14.65 0.77 -9.30
N GLY A 120 -14.20 1.17 -8.11
CA GLY A 120 -15.02 1.17 -6.90
C GLY A 120 -14.27 0.80 -5.63
N ILE A 121 -15.01 0.63 -4.54
CA ILE A 121 -14.48 0.16 -3.25
C ILE A 121 -14.96 -1.26 -3.00
N GLY A 122 -14.06 -2.22 -3.09
CA GLY A 122 -14.32 -3.61 -2.71
C GLY A 122 -14.36 -3.76 -1.19
N VAL A 123 -15.29 -4.58 -0.68
CA VAL A 123 -15.43 -4.85 0.75
C VAL A 123 -15.24 -6.34 0.99
N VAL A 124 -14.30 -6.66 1.87
CA VAL A 124 -13.95 -8.03 2.26
C VAL A 124 -14.32 -8.23 3.72
N ASP A 125 -15.06 -9.28 4.01
CA ASP A 125 -15.29 -9.75 5.38
C ASP A 125 -14.01 -10.40 5.93
N ILE A 126 -13.50 -9.89 7.06
CA ILE A 126 -12.22 -10.34 7.65
C ILE A 126 -12.30 -11.76 8.22
N ALA A 127 -13.46 -12.19 8.67
CA ALA A 127 -13.61 -13.52 9.27
C ALA A 127 -13.61 -14.63 8.21
N THR A 128 -14.26 -14.37 7.07
CA THR A 128 -14.43 -15.35 5.98
C THR A 128 -13.44 -15.15 4.84
N HIS A 129 -12.82 -13.98 4.75
CA HIS A 129 -11.99 -13.54 3.63
C HIS A 129 -12.75 -13.51 2.28
N ALA A 130 -14.05 -13.37 2.32
CA ALA A 130 -14.90 -13.26 1.14
C ALA A 130 -15.11 -11.79 0.75
N VAL A 131 -15.09 -11.50 -0.55
CA VAL A 131 -15.60 -10.22 -1.07
C VAL A 131 -17.10 -10.24 -0.97
N VAL A 132 -17.67 -9.39 -0.11
CA VAL A 132 -19.10 -9.41 0.22
C VAL A 132 -19.91 -8.37 -0.56
N ARG A 133 -19.26 -7.28 -0.99
CA ARG A 133 -19.90 -6.21 -1.76
C ARG A 133 -18.85 -5.31 -2.44
N LYS A 134 -19.30 -4.45 -3.35
CA LYS A 134 -18.50 -3.38 -3.95
C LYS A 134 -19.37 -2.13 -4.02
N PHE A 135 -18.83 -1.02 -3.54
CA PHE A 135 -19.44 0.30 -3.70
C PHE A 135 -18.97 0.93 -5.00
N GLN A 136 -19.86 1.60 -5.69
CA GLN A 136 -19.47 2.53 -6.75
C GLN A 136 -18.86 3.77 -6.11
N SER A 137 -17.74 4.28 -6.65
CA SER A 137 -17.10 5.48 -6.10
C SER A 137 -16.90 6.57 -7.15
N GLY A 138 -16.32 6.27 -8.27
CA GLY A 138 -15.97 7.21 -9.34
C GLY A 138 -14.99 6.59 -10.30
N GLN A 139 -14.25 7.42 -11.04
CA GLN A 139 -13.30 6.97 -12.05
C GLN A 139 -11.88 6.98 -11.49
N ASP A 140 -11.20 5.84 -11.57
CA ASP A 140 -9.86 5.63 -11.05
C ASP A 140 -9.71 5.99 -9.55
N PRO A 141 -10.39 5.25 -8.64
CA PRO A 141 -10.27 5.50 -7.21
C PRO A 141 -8.87 5.15 -6.72
N GLU A 142 -8.20 6.12 -6.06
CA GLU A 142 -6.84 5.97 -5.52
C GLU A 142 -6.86 5.61 -4.04
N VAL A 143 -7.20 6.57 -3.23
CA VAL A 143 -7.24 6.47 -1.77
C VAL A 143 -8.61 6.90 -1.28
N PHE A 144 -8.98 6.40 -0.13
CA PHE A 144 -10.20 6.81 0.56
C PHE A 144 -9.96 6.81 2.07
N ASP A 145 -10.82 7.54 2.78
CA ASP A 145 -10.91 7.42 4.23
C ASP A 145 -12.36 7.36 4.68
N ILE A 146 -12.56 6.90 5.91
CA ILE A 146 -13.87 6.61 6.49
C ILE A 146 -14.11 7.61 7.63
N SER A 147 -15.30 8.21 7.68
CA SER A 147 -15.69 9.08 8.77
C SER A 147 -15.53 8.39 10.14
N PRO A 148 -15.29 9.13 11.24
CA PRO A 148 -15.12 8.52 12.57
C PRO A 148 -16.31 7.67 13.03
N ASP A 149 -17.53 8.00 12.59
CA ASP A 149 -18.75 7.24 12.88
C ASP A 149 -18.97 6.02 11.97
N GLY A 150 -18.09 5.83 10.97
CA GLY A 150 -18.12 4.70 10.04
C GLY A 150 -19.22 4.77 8.97
N LYS A 151 -19.93 5.89 8.85
CA LYS A 151 -21.11 5.97 7.96
C LYS A 151 -20.81 6.50 6.57
N THR A 152 -19.70 7.19 6.41
CA THR A 152 -19.35 7.87 5.17
C THR A 152 -17.94 7.51 4.72
N ILE A 153 -17.76 7.26 3.43
CA ILE A 153 -16.46 7.07 2.79
C ILE A 153 -16.23 8.26 1.85
N TYR A 154 -15.04 8.84 1.92
CA TYR A 154 -14.58 9.88 1.00
C TYR A 154 -13.51 9.26 0.09
N VAL A 155 -13.71 9.31 -1.22
CA VAL A 155 -12.87 8.62 -2.21
C VAL A 155 -12.31 9.61 -3.20
N SER A 156 -10.98 9.68 -3.35
CA SER A 156 -10.35 10.40 -4.47
C SER A 156 -10.52 9.60 -5.76
N ASN A 157 -10.95 10.30 -6.81
CA ASN A 157 -11.12 9.73 -8.14
C ASN A 157 -10.22 10.52 -9.10
N GLU A 158 -9.07 9.91 -9.44
CA GLU A 158 -7.97 10.57 -10.13
C GLU A 158 -8.39 11.13 -11.48
N ASP A 159 -8.98 10.30 -12.34
CA ASP A 159 -9.39 10.66 -13.70
C ASP A 159 -10.54 11.67 -13.75
N ALA A 160 -11.30 11.82 -12.67
CA ALA A 160 -12.45 12.72 -12.61
C ALA A 160 -12.15 14.06 -11.92
N ALA A 161 -10.97 14.25 -11.33
CA ALA A 161 -10.59 15.42 -10.53
C ALA A 161 -11.60 15.73 -9.41
N GLU A 162 -12.16 14.71 -8.77
CA GLU A 162 -13.22 14.84 -7.77
C GLU A 162 -13.03 13.92 -6.56
N VAL A 163 -13.70 14.24 -5.48
CA VAL A 163 -13.95 13.35 -4.35
C VAL A 163 -15.41 12.91 -4.37
N SER A 164 -15.64 11.60 -4.32
CA SER A 164 -16.97 11.05 -4.09
C SER A 164 -17.22 10.85 -2.61
N ILE A 165 -18.42 11.22 -2.16
CA ILE A 165 -18.96 10.92 -0.84
C ILE A 165 -19.90 9.74 -0.98
N VAL A 166 -19.56 8.61 -0.32
CA VAL A 166 -20.32 7.36 -0.39
C VAL A 166 -20.97 7.10 0.97
N ASP A 167 -22.28 6.90 0.98
CA ASP A 167 -23.00 6.43 2.16
C ASP A 167 -22.80 4.92 2.33
N VAL A 168 -22.24 4.50 3.48
CA VAL A 168 -21.86 3.10 3.73
C VAL A 168 -23.08 2.17 3.80
N ALA A 169 -24.20 2.67 4.32
CA ALA A 169 -25.39 1.85 4.50
C ALA A 169 -26.07 1.51 3.18
N SER A 170 -26.22 2.49 2.29
CA SER A 170 -26.83 2.29 0.97
C SER A 170 -25.84 1.85 -0.10
N GLY A 171 -24.54 2.13 0.09
CA GLY A 171 -23.49 1.92 -0.91
C GLY A 171 -23.52 2.91 -2.07
N ASN A 172 -24.29 3.98 -1.96
CA ASN A 172 -24.48 4.95 -3.04
C ASN A 172 -23.57 6.17 -2.88
N VAL A 173 -23.12 6.72 -4.01
CA VAL A 173 -22.53 8.07 -4.05
C VAL A 173 -23.63 9.08 -3.81
N VAL A 174 -23.52 9.83 -2.70
CA VAL A 174 -24.50 10.87 -2.34
C VAL A 174 -24.10 12.25 -2.80
N GLN A 175 -22.80 12.47 -3.05
CA GLN A 175 -22.26 13.75 -3.52
C GLN A 175 -20.93 13.54 -4.23
N ARG A 176 -20.63 14.43 -5.18
CA ARG A 176 -19.33 14.56 -5.84
C ARG A 176 -18.84 15.99 -5.68
N ILE A 177 -17.59 16.16 -5.29
CA ILE A 177 -16.99 17.48 -5.02
C ILE A 177 -15.75 17.61 -5.90
N SER A 178 -15.75 18.60 -6.80
CA SER A 178 -14.57 18.92 -7.59
C SER A 178 -13.45 19.43 -6.71
N VAL A 179 -12.29 18.81 -6.83
CA VAL A 179 -11.05 19.18 -6.13
C VAL A 179 -9.98 19.59 -7.16
N GLY A 180 -8.71 19.54 -6.84
CA GLY A 180 -7.64 19.77 -7.83
C GLY A 180 -7.46 18.58 -8.78
N GLU A 181 -6.66 18.77 -9.82
CA GLU A 181 -6.30 17.72 -10.78
C GLU A 181 -5.42 16.64 -10.14
N GLU A 182 -5.62 15.38 -10.56
CA GLU A 182 -4.96 14.19 -10.01
C GLU A 182 -5.10 14.11 -8.48
N PRO A 183 -6.35 14.00 -7.94
CA PRO A 183 -6.53 13.82 -6.50
C PRO A 183 -6.04 12.45 -6.06
N GLU A 184 -5.19 12.45 -5.03
CA GLU A 184 -4.49 11.25 -4.54
C GLU A 184 -4.93 10.88 -3.12
N GLY A 185 -4.29 11.49 -2.12
CA GLY A 185 -4.54 11.19 -0.72
C GLY A 185 -5.81 11.83 -0.17
N VAL A 186 -6.57 11.05 0.58
CA VAL A 186 -7.77 11.51 1.31
C VAL A 186 -7.61 11.17 2.77
N THR A 187 -7.83 12.14 3.66
CA THR A 187 -7.81 11.89 5.11
C THR A 187 -8.87 12.73 5.81
N VAL A 188 -9.70 12.08 6.59
CA VAL A 188 -10.71 12.71 7.45
C VAL A 188 -10.05 13.19 8.73
N SER A 189 -10.35 14.41 9.18
CA SER A 189 -9.86 14.92 10.47
C SER A 189 -10.36 14.05 11.63
N PRO A 190 -9.61 13.96 12.75
CA PRO A 190 -10.00 13.13 13.90
C PRO A 190 -11.39 13.43 14.47
N ASP A 191 -11.83 14.68 14.40
CA ASP A 191 -13.18 15.11 14.82
C ASP A 191 -14.28 14.88 13.78
N GLY A 192 -13.89 14.45 12.56
CA GLY A 192 -14.80 14.24 11.45
C GLY A 192 -15.31 15.50 10.78
N GLY A 193 -14.83 16.69 11.18
CA GLY A 193 -15.33 17.99 10.70
C GLY A 193 -14.84 18.37 9.30
N THR A 194 -13.68 17.89 8.90
CA THR A 194 -13.08 18.20 7.60
C THR A 194 -12.45 16.98 6.93
N VAL A 195 -12.34 17.05 5.60
CA VAL A 195 -11.57 16.09 4.79
C VAL A 195 -10.50 16.86 4.03
N TYR A 196 -9.27 16.37 4.13
CA TYR A 196 -8.13 16.91 3.39
C TYR A 196 -7.81 16.01 2.21
N VAL A 197 -7.74 16.59 1.02
CA VAL A 197 -7.52 15.89 -0.25
C VAL A 197 -6.31 16.50 -0.94
N THR A 198 -5.27 15.70 -1.15
CA THR A 198 -4.10 16.13 -1.94
C THR A 198 -4.40 16.02 -3.43
N SER A 199 -3.94 16.99 -4.22
CA SER A 199 -4.06 16.98 -5.67
C SER A 199 -2.68 17.19 -6.29
N GLU A 200 -2.15 16.15 -6.94
CA GLU A 200 -0.77 16.10 -7.43
C GLU A 200 -0.46 17.20 -8.44
N ALA A 201 -1.21 17.24 -9.53
CA ALA A 201 -0.98 18.19 -10.60
C ALA A 201 -1.29 19.62 -10.17
N SER A 202 -2.31 19.83 -9.35
CA SER A 202 -2.65 21.15 -8.79
C SER A 202 -1.69 21.63 -7.71
N SER A 203 -0.85 20.75 -7.13
CA SER A 203 0.12 21.06 -6.06
C SER A 203 -0.52 21.71 -4.85
N ASP A 204 -1.73 21.26 -4.48
CA ASP A 204 -2.47 21.79 -3.33
C ASP A 204 -3.19 20.69 -2.54
N VAL A 205 -3.72 21.09 -1.39
CA VAL A 205 -4.64 20.30 -0.57
C VAL A 205 -5.97 21.03 -0.53
N ALA A 206 -7.03 20.39 -1.03
CA ALA A 206 -8.39 20.86 -0.84
C ALA A 206 -8.88 20.47 0.56
N VAL A 207 -9.45 21.40 1.29
CA VAL A 207 -10.10 21.19 2.57
C VAL A 207 -11.60 21.23 2.38
N ILE A 208 -12.27 20.12 2.65
CA ILE A 208 -13.71 19.96 2.49
C ILE A 208 -14.36 19.98 3.87
N ASP A 209 -15.38 20.80 4.06
CA ASP A 209 -16.26 20.75 5.23
C ASP A 209 -17.25 19.61 5.08
N THR A 210 -17.30 18.69 6.05
CA THR A 210 -18.11 17.48 5.96
C THR A 210 -19.61 17.73 6.12
N LYS A 211 -19.98 18.82 6.83
CA LYS A 211 -21.37 19.18 7.07
C LYS A 211 -22.00 19.87 5.85
N THR A 212 -21.29 20.81 5.26
CA THR A 212 -21.78 21.55 4.09
C THR A 212 -21.42 20.88 2.76
N GLN A 213 -20.49 19.94 2.77
CA GLN A 213 -19.95 19.23 1.61
C GLN A 213 -19.38 20.18 0.55
N LYS A 214 -18.68 21.23 1.01
CA LYS A 214 -18.06 22.25 0.15
C LYS A 214 -16.59 22.39 0.46
N VAL A 215 -15.82 22.79 -0.54
CA VAL A 215 -14.42 23.16 -0.36
C VAL A 215 -14.35 24.49 0.41
N LEU A 216 -13.75 24.45 1.61
CA LEU A 216 -13.51 25.60 2.48
C LEU A 216 -12.26 26.37 2.11
N ALA A 217 -11.19 25.62 1.76
CA ALA A 217 -9.87 26.20 1.52
C ALA A 217 -9.07 25.33 0.54
N ARG A 218 -8.06 25.97 -0.07
CA ARG A 218 -7.01 25.28 -0.84
C ARG A 218 -5.66 25.72 -0.28
N ILE A 219 -4.85 24.74 0.14
CA ILE A 219 -3.56 24.96 0.79
C ILE A 219 -2.47 24.61 -0.22
N LYS A 220 -1.69 25.59 -0.66
CA LYS A 220 -0.50 25.31 -1.48
C LYS A 220 0.54 24.56 -0.64
N SER A 221 0.78 23.30 -0.97
CA SER A 221 1.55 22.35 -0.14
C SER A 221 2.93 21.98 -0.72
N GLY A 222 3.23 22.49 -1.89
CA GLY A 222 4.40 22.09 -2.69
C GLY A 222 4.05 21.05 -3.76
N PRO A 223 5.01 20.74 -4.66
CA PRO A 223 4.73 19.92 -5.84
C PRO A 223 4.50 18.44 -5.49
N ARG A 224 3.52 17.85 -6.15
CA ARG A 224 3.10 16.45 -6.00
C ARG A 224 2.82 16.05 -4.55
N PRO A 225 1.82 16.66 -3.89
CA PRO A 225 1.41 16.21 -2.56
C PRO A 225 0.74 14.84 -2.66
N ARG A 226 1.13 13.90 -1.73
CA ARG A 226 0.68 12.50 -1.77
C ARG A 226 -0.27 12.14 -0.64
N SER A 227 0.01 12.57 0.57
CA SER A 227 -0.77 12.18 1.74
C SER A 227 -0.82 13.28 2.78
N VAL A 228 -1.86 13.23 3.62
CA VAL A 228 -1.99 14.04 4.83
C VAL A 228 -2.11 13.11 6.03
N THR A 229 -1.37 13.41 7.10
CA THR A 229 -1.47 12.70 8.37
C THR A 229 -1.75 13.70 9.48
N PHE A 230 -2.88 13.58 10.16
CA PHE A 230 -3.23 14.45 11.27
C PHE A 230 -2.50 14.03 12.56
N SER A 231 -2.19 15.01 13.42
CA SER A 231 -1.90 14.76 14.83
C SER A 231 -3.15 14.21 15.53
N LYS A 232 -2.96 13.56 16.68
CA LYS A 232 -4.04 12.90 17.41
C LYS A 232 -5.17 13.86 17.84
N ASP A 233 -4.80 15.09 18.17
CA ASP A 233 -5.73 16.16 18.54
C ASP A 233 -6.33 16.90 17.34
N GLY A 234 -5.88 16.58 16.12
CA GLY A 234 -6.32 17.22 14.90
C GLY A 234 -5.82 18.65 14.68
N ALA A 235 -5.07 19.24 15.63
CA ALA A 235 -4.62 20.63 15.54
C ALA A 235 -3.51 20.87 14.51
N THR A 236 -2.79 19.83 14.15
CA THR A 236 -1.70 19.86 13.16
C THR A 236 -1.93 18.74 12.14
N ALA A 237 -1.60 19.00 10.88
CA ALA A 237 -1.53 17.96 9.86
C ALA A 237 -0.20 18.05 9.12
N PHE A 238 0.30 16.91 8.68
CA PHE A 238 1.55 16.76 7.95
C PHE A 238 1.23 16.35 6.52
N VAL A 239 1.56 17.21 5.55
CA VAL A 239 1.36 16.92 4.12
C VAL A 239 2.70 16.62 3.45
N THR A 240 2.78 15.53 2.74
CA THR A 240 3.97 15.15 1.98
C THR A 240 4.03 15.88 0.64
N SER A 241 5.23 16.29 0.22
CA SER A 241 5.48 16.85 -1.11
C SER A 241 6.59 16.05 -1.77
N GLU A 242 6.21 15.18 -2.70
CA GLU A 242 7.07 14.13 -3.25
C GLU A 242 8.34 14.68 -3.89
N THR A 243 8.19 15.60 -4.85
CA THR A 243 9.32 16.07 -5.65
C THR A 243 10.14 17.17 -4.99
N ALA A 244 9.61 17.81 -3.96
CA ALA A 244 10.35 18.80 -3.18
C ALA A 244 11.12 18.19 -2.00
N ALA A 245 10.96 16.89 -1.73
CA ALA A 245 11.57 16.20 -0.60
C ALA A 245 11.26 16.88 0.74
N LEU A 246 10.02 17.36 0.93
CA LEU A 246 9.61 18.05 2.14
C LEU A 246 8.28 17.52 2.70
N VAL A 247 8.07 17.81 3.98
CA VAL A 247 6.78 17.62 4.66
C VAL A 247 6.30 18.99 5.13
N GLY A 248 5.15 19.43 4.63
CA GLY A 248 4.48 20.64 5.09
C GLY A 248 3.76 20.39 6.40
N VAL A 249 3.86 21.31 7.33
CA VAL A 249 3.12 21.30 8.61
C VAL A 249 1.96 22.28 8.50
N ILE A 250 0.75 21.80 8.56
CA ILE A 250 -0.47 22.58 8.43
C ILE A 250 -0.99 22.92 9.83
N ASP A 251 -1.28 24.20 10.07
CA ASP A 251 -2.16 24.68 11.13
C ASP A 251 -3.60 24.47 10.66
N THR A 252 -4.30 23.49 11.25
CA THR A 252 -5.62 23.06 10.75
C THR A 252 -6.72 24.08 11.07
N ALA A 253 -6.58 24.86 12.14
CA ALA A 253 -7.54 25.92 12.46
C ALA A 253 -7.49 27.09 11.46
N LYS A 254 -6.32 27.28 10.81
CA LYS A 254 -6.13 28.35 9.81
C LYS A 254 -6.14 27.83 8.37
N HIS A 255 -6.12 26.52 8.18
CA HIS A 255 -5.96 25.87 6.88
C HIS A 255 -4.76 26.43 6.09
N LYS A 256 -3.59 26.51 6.74
CA LYS A 256 -2.37 27.08 6.15
C LYS A 256 -1.11 26.32 6.55
N ILE A 257 -0.12 26.30 5.67
CA ILE A 257 1.23 25.83 6.03
C ILE A 257 1.80 26.78 7.11
N ALA A 258 2.12 26.20 8.26
CA ALA A 258 2.76 26.89 9.38
C ALA A 258 4.28 26.80 9.29
N SER A 259 4.81 25.68 8.81
CA SER A 259 6.24 25.43 8.60
C SER A 259 6.45 24.28 7.63
N THR A 260 7.70 24.06 7.24
CA THR A 260 8.10 22.93 6.39
C THR A 260 9.27 22.20 7.03
N ILE A 261 9.32 20.88 6.83
CA ILE A 261 10.39 19.99 7.27
C ILE A 261 11.08 19.49 6.02
N GLN A 262 12.30 19.94 5.76
CA GLN A 262 13.10 19.42 4.66
C GLN A 262 13.63 18.03 5.03
N ILE A 263 13.43 17.06 4.15
CA ILE A 263 14.01 15.73 4.33
C ILE A 263 15.35 15.70 3.58
N PRO A 264 16.45 15.60 4.30
CA PRO A 264 17.76 15.60 3.67
C PRO A 264 17.96 14.31 2.87
N LYS A 265 18.76 14.40 1.83
CA LYS A 265 19.24 13.23 1.11
C LYS A 265 20.21 12.46 2.00
N THR A 266 20.02 11.15 2.12
CA THR A 266 20.95 10.29 2.84
C THR A 266 22.32 10.31 2.13
N GLU A 267 23.38 10.51 2.90
CA GLU A 267 24.76 10.52 2.39
C GLU A 267 25.08 9.19 1.72
N GLY A 268 25.77 9.25 0.58
CA GLY A 268 26.10 8.05 -0.20
C GLY A 268 24.97 7.49 -1.08
N THR A 269 23.74 7.99 -0.98
CA THR A 269 22.63 7.53 -1.85
C THR A 269 22.55 8.35 -3.14
N ALA A 270 22.26 7.68 -4.27
CA ALA A 270 22.04 8.37 -5.56
C ALA A 270 20.67 9.04 -5.61
N THR A 271 19.66 8.49 -4.94
CA THR A 271 18.25 8.86 -5.09
C THR A 271 17.80 9.82 -3.99
N PRO A 272 17.21 10.98 -4.34
CA PRO A 272 16.64 11.88 -3.34
C PRO A 272 15.41 11.26 -2.67
N PRO A 273 15.11 11.64 -1.41
CA PRO A 273 13.90 11.22 -0.74
C PRO A 273 12.66 11.75 -1.47
N ARG A 274 11.62 10.94 -1.49
CA ARG A 274 10.32 11.27 -2.07
C ARG A 274 9.23 10.94 -1.06
N PRO A 275 8.85 11.91 -0.20
CA PRO A 275 7.81 11.71 0.80
C PRO A 275 6.48 11.29 0.18
N MET A 276 5.92 10.18 0.66
CA MET A 276 4.71 9.56 0.10
C MET A 276 3.65 9.31 1.19
N GLY A 277 3.47 8.06 1.64
CA GLY A 277 2.49 7.72 2.67
C GLY A 277 2.93 8.13 4.08
N GLY A 278 1.97 8.34 4.97
CA GLY A 278 2.22 8.70 6.36
C GLY A 278 1.40 7.85 7.34
N ALA A 279 1.96 7.64 8.55
CA ALA A 279 1.27 7.01 9.67
C ALA A 279 1.66 7.69 10.99
N LEU A 280 0.67 7.89 11.87
CA LEU A 280 0.87 8.40 13.22
C LEU A 280 1.15 7.24 14.18
N SER A 281 2.09 7.41 15.12
CA SER A 281 2.27 6.47 16.23
C SER A 281 1.02 6.40 17.11
N PRO A 282 0.72 5.27 17.78
CA PRO A 282 -0.46 5.14 18.63
C PRO A 282 -0.51 6.13 19.80
N ASP A 283 0.65 6.51 20.33
CA ASP A 283 0.79 7.54 21.37
C ASP A 283 0.64 8.97 20.83
N GLY A 284 0.66 9.16 19.50
CA GLY A 284 0.54 10.45 18.83
C GLY A 284 1.82 11.29 18.85
N GLN A 285 2.96 10.74 19.28
CA GLN A 285 4.19 11.52 19.42
C GLN A 285 5.01 11.58 18.14
N GLN A 286 4.88 10.60 17.24
CA GLN A 286 5.67 10.52 16.02
C GLN A 286 4.80 10.33 14.78
N VAL A 287 5.20 10.96 13.69
CA VAL A 287 4.70 10.68 12.34
C VAL A 287 5.82 10.00 11.56
N PHE A 288 5.48 8.86 10.96
CA PHE A 288 6.33 8.11 10.05
C PHE A 288 5.94 8.45 8.62
N ILE A 289 6.92 8.82 7.78
CA ILE A 289 6.69 9.17 6.37
C ILE A 289 7.56 8.26 5.50
N SER A 290 6.95 7.50 4.62
CA SER A 290 7.69 6.72 3.62
C SER A 290 8.36 7.65 2.61
N LEU A 291 9.61 7.35 2.22
CA LEU A 291 10.42 8.21 1.38
C LEU A 291 10.59 7.67 -0.06
N GLY A 292 9.67 6.83 -0.49
CA GLY A 292 9.56 6.35 -1.85
C GLY A 292 10.89 5.80 -2.40
N ARG A 293 11.41 6.42 -3.46
CA ARG A 293 12.61 5.91 -4.16
C ARG A 293 13.88 5.85 -3.32
N ALA A 294 13.93 6.55 -2.18
CA ALA A 294 15.05 6.44 -1.24
C ALA A 294 15.03 5.11 -0.46
N GLY A 295 13.92 4.39 -0.45
CA GLY A 295 13.83 3.09 0.24
C GLY A 295 13.95 3.19 1.76
N SER A 296 13.47 4.29 2.32
CA SER A 296 13.62 4.63 3.75
C SER A 296 12.33 5.24 4.30
N VAL A 297 12.30 5.49 5.62
CA VAL A 297 11.18 6.12 6.33
C VAL A 297 11.72 7.23 7.23
N ALA A 298 11.18 8.44 7.09
CA ALA A 298 11.44 9.54 7.99
C ALA A 298 10.61 9.41 9.26
N VAL A 299 11.21 9.70 10.42
CA VAL A 299 10.54 9.78 11.72
C VAL A 299 10.53 11.24 12.15
N ILE A 300 9.35 11.82 12.28
CA ILE A 300 9.12 13.20 12.64
C ILE A 300 8.49 13.24 14.03
N ASP A 301 9.05 14.03 14.93
CA ASP A 301 8.45 14.33 16.21
C ASP A 301 7.34 15.37 16.07
N VAL A 302 6.14 15.03 16.54
CA VAL A 302 4.93 15.83 16.34
C VAL A 302 5.01 17.16 17.09
N ALA A 303 5.51 17.17 18.32
CA ALA A 303 5.53 18.36 19.16
C ALA A 303 6.56 19.40 18.67
N SER A 304 7.78 18.96 18.38
CA SER A 304 8.84 19.84 17.89
C SER A 304 8.75 20.12 16.40
N ARG A 305 7.99 19.31 15.64
CA ARG A 305 7.87 19.38 14.18
C ARG A 305 9.23 19.25 13.49
N LYS A 306 10.07 18.33 13.97
CA LYS A 306 11.42 18.09 13.45
C LYS A 306 11.61 16.66 13.03
N LEU A 307 12.42 16.47 11.99
CA LEU A 307 12.96 15.16 11.64
C LEU A 307 13.86 14.67 12.78
N VAL A 308 13.56 13.51 13.34
CA VAL A 308 14.32 12.88 14.44
C VAL A 308 15.39 11.95 13.87
N ARG A 309 15.00 11.10 12.93
CA ARG A 309 15.88 10.12 12.29
C ARG A 309 15.27 9.63 10.98
N THR A 310 16.08 8.90 10.23
CA THR A 310 15.63 8.12 9.07
C THR A 310 15.90 6.63 9.33
N ILE A 311 14.93 5.79 8.98
CA ILE A 311 15.03 4.34 9.01
C ILE A 311 15.35 3.89 7.59
N GLU A 312 16.54 3.33 7.40
CA GLU A 312 17.08 3.00 6.08
C GLU A 312 16.72 1.57 5.64
N ALA A 313 16.85 1.32 4.34
CA ALA A 313 16.81 0.00 3.73
C ALA A 313 15.50 -0.78 3.92
N VAL A 314 14.37 -0.07 4.08
CA VAL A 314 13.08 -0.74 4.26
C VAL A 314 12.61 -1.47 2.99
N GLY A 315 13.02 -1.08 1.80
CA GLY A 315 12.67 -1.71 0.53
C GLY A 315 12.56 -0.70 -0.60
N ALA A 316 12.35 -1.17 -1.83
CA ALA A 316 12.25 -0.28 -2.97
C ALA A 316 10.87 0.38 -3.03
N ARG A 317 10.88 1.71 -3.02
CA ARG A 317 9.70 2.56 -3.12
C ARG A 317 8.59 2.18 -2.13
N PRO A 318 8.83 2.23 -0.80
CA PRO A 318 7.77 2.09 0.18
C PRO A 318 6.70 3.15 -0.08
N TRP A 319 5.46 2.70 -0.18
CA TRP A 319 4.30 3.57 -0.36
C TRP A 319 3.47 3.58 0.91
N GLY A 320 2.67 2.54 1.11
CA GLY A 320 1.86 2.36 2.30
C GLY A 320 2.70 1.97 3.51
N ILE A 321 2.38 2.58 4.64
CA ILE A 321 2.98 2.27 5.92
C ILE A 321 1.92 2.14 7.01
N ALA A 322 2.18 1.26 7.99
CA ALA A 322 1.30 1.08 9.15
C ALA A 322 2.13 0.81 10.41
N VAL A 323 1.59 1.22 11.55
CA VAL A 323 2.22 1.00 12.86
C VAL A 323 1.40 -0.03 13.63
N SER A 324 2.07 -0.94 14.36
CA SER A 324 1.40 -1.88 15.26
C SER A 324 0.65 -1.14 16.37
N ALA A 325 -0.41 -1.74 16.89
CA ALA A 325 -1.25 -1.11 17.92
C ALA A 325 -0.48 -0.76 19.22
N ASP A 326 0.57 -1.52 19.54
CA ASP A 326 1.47 -1.28 20.67
C ASP A 326 2.59 -0.28 20.37
N GLY A 327 2.71 0.20 19.14
CA GLY A 327 3.75 1.12 18.70
C GLY A 327 5.14 0.51 18.57
N SER A 328 5.29 -0.80 18.68
CA SER A 328 6.61 -1.46 18.64
C SER A 328 7.14 -1.71 17.22
N LYS A 329 6.26 -1.87 16.25
CA LYS A 329 6.62 -2.22 14.86
C LYS A 329 6.05 -1.25 13.84
N LEU A 330 6.81 -1.05 12.77
CA LEU A 330 6.37 -0.38 11.55
C LEU A 330 6.40 -1.39 10.40
N TYR A 331 5.39 -1.32 9.55
CA TYR A 331 5.26 -2.15 8.36
C TYR A 331 5.27 -1.26 7.12
N THR A 332 6.02 -1.66 6.10
CA THR A 332 6.08 -0.91 4.82
C THR A 332 5.73 -1.81 3.65
N ALA A 333 4.86 -1.35 2.76
CA ALA A 333 4.54 -2.01 1.50
C ALA A 333 5.48 -1.47 0.41
N ASN A 334 6.35 -2.33 -0.13
CA ASN A 334 7.45 -1.96 -1.00
C ASN A 334 7.17 -2.45 -2.42
N GLY A 335 6.54 -1.61 -3.25
CA GLY A 335 6.02 -1.98 -4.56
C GLY A 335 7.04 -2.68 -5.46
N PRO A 336 8.11 -2.01 -5.92
CA PRO A 336 9.06 -2.60 -6.87
C PRO A 336 9.88 -3.76 -6.32
N SER A 337 10.08 -3.87 -4.99
CA SER A 337 10.75 -5.03 -4.40
C SER A 337 9.82 -6.21 -4.13
N GLY A 338 8.49 -6.02 -4.26
CA GLY A 338 7.51 -7.09 -4.08
C GLY A 338 7.53 -7.69 -2.68
N ASP A 339 7.76 -6.86 -1.65
CA ASP A 339 7.87 -7.30 -0.27
C ASP A 339 7.21 -6.33 0.74
N VAL A 340 7.03 -6.82 1.95
CA VAL A 340 6.67 -6.04 3.13
C VAL A 340 7.81 -6.13 4.13
N SER A 341 8.26 -4.99 4.63
CA SER A 341 9.26 -4.96 5.70
C SER A 341 8.62 -4.81 7.06
N ILE A 342 9.18 -5.52 8.04
CA ILE A 342 8.90 -5.37 9.46
C ILE A 342 10.07 -4.64 10.08
N VAL A 343 9.81 -3.47 10.64
CA VAL A 343 10.81 -2.63 11.29
C VAL A 343 10.56 -2.61 12.80
N ASP A 344 11.59 -2.83 13.58
CA ASP A 344 11.57 -2.59 15.03
C ASP A 344 11.73 -1.08 15.29
N LEU A 345 10.74 -0.46 15.90
CA LEU A 345 10.73 0.98 16.11
C LEU A 345 11.67 1.43 17.23
N ALA A 346 12.00 0.57 18.21
CA ALA A 346 12.95 0.92 19.25
C ALA A 346 14.37 1.05 18.69
N THR A 347 14.78 0.12 17.84
CA THR A 347 16.12 0.09 17.23
C THR A 347 16.21 0.82 15.90
N GLY A 348 15.08 1.01 15.21
CA GLY A 348 15.02 1.53 13.84
C GLY A 348 15.57 0.57 12.79
N LYS A 349 15.62 -0.73 13.07
CA LYS A 349 16.17 -1.73 12.14
C LYS A 349 15.07 -2.55 11.47
N VAL A 350 15.29 -2.88 10.22
CA VAL A 350 14.47 -3.88 9.51
C VAL A 350 14.80 -5.25 10.08
N GLU A 351 13.82 -5.89 10.72
CA GLU A 351 13.96 -7.23 11.28
C GLU A 351 13.75 -8.31 10.22
N LYS A 352 12.73 -8.12 9.39
CA LYS A 352 12.32 -9.11 8.37
C LYS A 352 11.80 -8.41 7.12
N LYS A 353 11.97 -9.08 5.99
CA LYS A 353 11.30 -8.77 4.72
C LYS A 353 10.51 -10.00 4.27
N ILE A 354 9.24 -9.80 3.97
CA ILE A 354 8.33 -10.89 3.59
C ILE A 354 7.99 -10.69 2.13
N ALA A 355 8.45 -11.60 1.29
CA ALA A 355 8.13 -11.57 -0.14
C ALA A 355 6.62 -11.78 -0.34
N THR A 356 5.97 -10.80 -0.93
CA THR A 356 4.54 -10.85 -1.30
C THR A 356 4.36 -11.14 -2.78
N GLY A 357 5.40 -10.93 -3.58
CA GLY A 357 5.26 -10.86 -5.03
C GLY A 357 4.42 -9.63 -5.45
N GLY A 358 4.18 -9.48 -6.72
CA GLY A 358 3.39 -8.38 -7.27
C GLY A 358 3.95 -7.00 -6.94
N SER A 359 3.06 -6.05 -6.70
CA SER A 359 3.37 -4.66 -6.33
C SER A 359 2.59 -4.24 -5.08
N PRO A 360 3.09 -4.55 -3.87
CA PRO A 360 2.46 -4.10 -2.63
C PRO A 360 2.34 -2.57 -2.60
N TRP A 361 1.10 -2.08 -2.37
CA TRP A 361 0.80 -0.65 -2.41
C TRP A 361 0.41 -0.10 -1.03
N GLY A 362 -0.65 -0.62 -0.43
CA GLY A 362 -1.15 -0.24 0.88
C GLY A 362 -1.00 -1.36 1.90
N VAL A 363 -0.93 -1.02 3.18
CA VAL A 363 -0.87 -1.99 4.28
C VAL A 363 -1.71 -1.50 5.46
N VAL A 364 -2.47 -2.41 6.08
CA VAL A 364 -3.17 -2.18 7.35
C VAL A 364 -2.93 -3.34 8.30
N VAL A 365 -3.02 -3.03 9.59
CA VAL A 365 -2.85 -4.00 10.70
C VAL A 365 -4.20 -4.30 11.30
N ALA A 366 -4.60 -5.56 11.33
CA ALA A 366 -5.78 -6.03 12.04
C ALA A 366 -5.41 -6.95 13.19
N VAL A 367 -6.11 -6.80 14.31
CA VAL A 367 -6.02 -7.73 15.44
C VAL A 367 -7.25 -8.61 15.41
N ARG A 368 -7.08 -9.91 15.21
CA ARG A 368 -8.18 -10.87 15.34
C ARG A 368 -8.61 -10.89 16.81
N LYS A 369 -9.86 -10.53 17.04
CA LYS A 369 -10.48 -10.66 18.36
C LYS A 369 -10.95 -12.09 18.61
#